data_2bf9e4c9f6ff4f395ce69844c3034648
#
_entry.id   2bf9e4c9f6ff4f395ce69844c3034648
#
_cell.length_a   1.000
_cell.length_b   1.000
_cell.length_c   1.000
_cell.angle_alpha   90.00
_cell.angle_beta   90.00
_cell.angle_gamma   90.00
#
_symmetry.space_group_name_H-M   'P 1'
#
loop_
_entity.id
_entity.type
_entity.pdbx_description
1 polymer ?
#
loop_
_entity_poly.entity_id
_entity_poly.type
_entity_poly.pdbx_seq_one_letter_code
_entity_poly.pdbx_strand_id
1 'polypeptide(L)'
;MNVKIDPSWRARLSDEFEKPYFKSLIDFVKIEYQTQVVYPPGKEIFRAFDCCDFDTVRVVIIGQDPYHGEGQANGLCFSVRDGVRLPPSLVNIFKEIKMDLGKPIPATGDLERWAHQGVLLLNATLTVRASSPGSHQHQGWEVFTDAVIKKISDEKENVVFLLWGAYAQKKGEIIDRNKHLVLMSAHPSPFSADRGFFGCKHFSKANAFLKAKGLQEIDW
;
A
#
# COMPACT_ATOMS: atom_id res chain seq x y z
N MET A 1 -6.48 6.85 22.37
CA MET A 1 -7.10 5.58 21.89
C MET A 1 -6.06 4.48 21.77
N ASN A 2 -6.36 3.21 22.09
CA ASN A 2 -5.38 2.12 21.99
C ASN A 2 -5.47 1.42 20.63
N VAL A 3 -4.85 2.01 19.59
CA VAL A 3 -4.73 1.41 18.28
C VAL A 3 -3.60 0.38 18.32
N LYS A 4 -3.88 -0.87 17.94
CA LYS A 4 -2.85 -1.90 17.79
C LYS A 4 -2.18 -1.73 16.44
N ILE A 5 -0.98 -1.24 16.46
CA ILE A 5 -0.12 -0.99 15.29
C ILE A 5 1.33 -1.10 15.77
N ASP A 6 2.25 -1.41 14.88
CA ASP A 6 3.68 -1.49 15.20
C ASP A 6 4.17 -0.26 15.99
N PRO A 7 5.04 -0.44 17.01
CA PRO A 7 5.50 0.63 17.91
C PRO A 7 6.18 1.80 17.18
N SER A 8 6.93 1.54 16.10
CA SER A 8 7.63 2.59 15.34
C SER A 8 6.66 3.55 14.66
N TRP A 9 5.56 3.01 14.10
CA TRP A 9 4.47 3.80 13.54
C TRP A 9 3.64 4.49 14.62
N ARG A 10 3.35 3.78 15.70
CA ARG A 10 2.59 4.34 16.82
C ARG A 10 3.24 5.58 17.40
N ALA A 11 4.57 5.57 17.55
CA ALA A 11 5.32 6.71 18.06
C ALA A 11 5.16 7.96 17.18
N ARG A 12 5.01 7.77 15.85
CA ARG A 12 4.93 8.86 14.86
C ARG A 12 3.52 9.32 14.55
N LEU A 13 2.53 8.46 14.79
CA LEU A 13 1.12 8.71 14.45
C LEU A 13 0.23 8.92 15.67
N SER A 14 0.81 8.98 16.89
CA SER A 14 0.05 9.14 18.14
C SER A 14 -0.92 10.32 18.09
N ASP A 15 -0.50 11.45 17.53
CA ASP A 15 -1.32 12.67 17.43
C ASP A 15 -2.50 12.48 16.47
N GLU A 16 -2.33 11.68 15.40
CA GLU A 16 -3.41 11.37 14.46
C GLU A 16 -4.54 10.59 15.12
N PHE A 17 -4.20 9.66 16.03
CA PHE A 17 -5.19 8.84 16.73
C PHE A 17 -6.08 9.63 17.69
N GLU A 18 -5.66 10.82 18.10
CA GLU A 18 -6.44 11.68 19.00
C GLU A 18 -7.30 12.71 18.25
N LYS A 19 -7.11 12.87 16.94
CA LYS A 19 -7.87 13.81 16.11
C LYS A 19 -9.35 13.41 16.00
N PRO A 20 -10.28 14.39 15.92
CA PRO A 20 -11.71 14.11 15.81
C PRO A 20 -12.08 13.21 14.65
N TYR A 21 -11.47 13.42 13.46
CA TYR A 21 -11.77 12.60 12.29
C TYR A 21 -11.44 11.13 12.50
N PHE A 22 -10.33 10.83 13.21
CA PHE A 22 -9.92 9.45 13.47
C PHE A 22 -10.86 8.75 14.45
N LYS A 23 -11.36 9.48 15.47
CA LYS A 23 -12.37 8.98 16.39
C LYS A 23 -13.66 8.63 15.65
N SER A 24 -14.15 9.55 14.80
CA SER A 24 -15.32 9.30 13.95
C SER A 24 -15.13 8.13 12.99
N LEU A 25 -13.95 8.01 12.38
CA LEU A 25 -13.58 6.88 11.53
C LEU A 25 -13.66 5.55 12.28
N ILE A 26 -13.09 5.47 13.49
CA ILE A 26 -13.11 4.24 14.27
C ILE A 26 -14.54 3.85 14.69
N ASP A 27 -15.38 4.82 15.04
CA ASP A 27 -16.78 4.54 15.38
C ASP A 27 -17.54 4.03 14.16
N PHE A 28 -17.34 4.63 12.99
CA PHE A 28 -17.86 4.13 11.70
C PHE A 28 -17.39 2.70 11.45
N VAL A 29 -16.09 2.43 11.51
CA VAL A 29 -15.51 1.11 11.23
C VAL A 29 -16.07 0.05 12.19
N LYS A 30 -16.22 0.36 13.49
CA LYS A 30 -16.83 -0.58 14.46
C LYS A 30 -18.28 -0.94 14.08
N ILE A 31 -19.09 0.06 13.69
CA ILE A 31 -20.48 -0.18 13.24
C ILE A 31 -20.47 -1.06 12.00
N GLU A 32 -19.60 -0.78 11.04
CA GLU A 32 -19.48 -1.56 9.82
C GLU A 32 -19.18 -3.05 10.10
N TYR A 33 -18.20 -3.34 10.97
CA TYR A 33 -17.89 -4.74 11.35
C TYR A 33 -18.98 -5.43 12.14
N GLN A 34 -19.87 -4.69 12.81
CA GLN A 34 -21.01 -5.24 13.54
C GLN A 34 -22.19 -5.55 12.62
N THR A 35 -22.37 -4.79 11.56
CA THR A 35 -23.60 -4.81 10.74
C THR A 35 -23.39 -5.31 9.31
N GLN A 36 -22.14 -5.37 8.84
CA GLN A 36 -21.76 -5.71 7.49
C GLN A 36 -20.62 -6.75 7.46
N VAL A 37 -20.45 -7.40 6.32
CA VAL A 37 -19.22 -8.14 6.03
C VAL A 37 -18.18 -7.17 5.51
N VAL A 38 -17.08 -7.00 6.23
CA VAL A 38 -16.01 -6.03 5.93
C VAL A 38 -14.66 -6.73 5.76
N TYR A 39 -13.88 -6.28 4.81
CA TYR A 39 -12.53 -6.77 4.55
C TYR A 39 -11.49 -5.66 4.71
N PRO A 40 -10.22 -6.02 5.08
CA PRO A 40 -9.78 -7.32 5.60
C PRO A 40 -10.38 -7.61 6.98
N PRO A 41 -10.17 -8.79 7.58
CA PRO A 41 -10.52 -9.03 8.99
C PRO A 41 -9.91 -7.97 9.92
N GLY A 42 -10.62 -7.60 10.99
CA GLY A 42 -10.24 -6.46 11.85
C GLY A 42 -8.81 -6.49 12.40
N LYS A 43 -8.26 -7.70 12.63
CA LYS A 43 -6.87 -7.89 13.08
C LYS A 43 -5.81 -7.57 11.99
N GLU A 44 -6.23 -7.40 10.75
CA GLU A 44 -5.36 -7.18 9.59
C GLU A 44 -5.48 -5.78 8.98
N ILE A 45 -6.30 -4.90 9.57
CA ILE A 45 -6.46 -3.52 9.08
C ILE A 45 -5.11 -2.80 9.01
N PHE A 46 -4.24 -3.00 10.01
CA PHE A 46 -2.93 -2.35 10.10
C PHE A 46 -1.76 -3.25 9.70
N ARG A 47 -2.02 -4.39 9.04
CA ARG A 47 -0.95 -5.34 8.68
C ARG A 47 0.17 -4.72 7.85
N ALA A 48 -0.12 -3.76 6.98
CA ALA A 48 0.92 -3.07 6.20
C ALA A 48 1.97 -2.38 7.09
N PHE A 49 1.53 -1.89 8.24
CA PHE A 49 2.40 -1.26 9.24
C PHE A 49 3.10 -2.29 10.12
N ASP A 50 2.40 -3.39 10.46
CA ASP A 50 2.96 -4.45 11.32
C ASP A 50 4.02 -5.29 10.59
N CYS A 51 3.97 -5.37 9.25
CA CYS A 51 4.95 -6.08 8.42
C CYS A 51 6.09 -5.19 7.92
N CYS A 52 6.02 -3.88 8.09
CA CYS A 52 7.01 -2.93 7.60
C CYS A 52 7.16 -1.77 8.59
N ASP A 53 8.16 -1.86 9.48
CA ASP A 53 8.48 -0.83 10.47
C ASP A 53 8.76 0.51 9.77
N PHE A 54 8.42 1.62 10.41
CA PHE A 54 8.69 2.96 9.85
C PHE A 54 10.16 3.14 9.48
N ASP A 55 11.07 2.68 10.34
CA ASP A 55 12.50 2.90 10.16
C ASP A 55 13.06 2.08 8.99
N THR A 56 12.44 0.95 8.66
CA THR A 56 12.84 0.08 7.54
C THR A 56 12.21 0.46 6.20
N VAL A 57 11.22 1.35 6.15
CA VAL A 57 10.58 1.77 4.89
C VAL A 57 11.60 2.30 3.90
N ARG A 58 11.67 1.67 2.73
CA ARG A 58 12.51 2.04 1.57
C ARG A 58 11.69 2.28 0.31
N VAL A 59 10.57 1.58 0.19
CA VAL A 59 9.65 1.72 -0.95
C VAL A 59 8.23 1.86 -0.41
N VAL A 60 7.41 2.68 -1.05
CA VAL A 60 5.98 2.81 -0.76
C VAL A 60 5.21 2.53 -2.04
N ILE A 61 4.27 1.60 -1.97
CA ILE A 61 3.30 1.34 -3.04
C ILE A 61 1.92 1.73 -2.52
N ILE A 62 1.19 2.55 -3.28
CA ILE A 62 -0.13 3.05 -2.88
C ILE A 62 -1.21 2.37 -3.71
N GLY A 63 -2.07 1.58 -3.05
CA GLY A 63 -3.32 1.07 -3.60
C GLY A 63 -4.50 1.99 -3.27
N GLN A 64 -5.68 1.70 -3.82
CA GLN A 64 -6.89 2.47 -3.54
C GLN A 64 -7.60 1.92 -2.30
N ASP A 65 -8.24 0.78 -2.41
CA ASP A 65 -8.98 0.09 -1.36
C ASP A 65 -8.65 -1.43 -1.38
N PRO A 66 -8.94 -2.16 -0.29
CA PRO A 66 -8.72 -3.59 -0.26
C PRO A 66 -9.56 -4.32 -1.31
N TYR A 67 -9.16 -5.52 -1.72
CA TYR A 67 -10.03 -6.39 -2.49
C TYR A 67 -11.31 -6.69 -1.71
N HIS A 68 -12.46 -6.62 -2.41
CA HIS A 68 -13.78 -6.76 -1.81
C HIS A 68 -14.39 -8.16 -1.96
N GLY A 69 -13.66 -9.09 -2.57
CA GLY A 69 -14.03 -10.51 -2.66
C GLY A 69 -13.69 -11.29 -1.39
N GLU A 70 -14.46 -12.31 -1.10
CA GLU A 70 -14.25 -13.16 0.08
C GLU A 70 -12.84 -13.77 0.08
N GLY A 71 -12.17 -13.70 1.22
CA GLY A 71 -10.85 -14.28 1.43
C GLY A 71 -9.70 -13.61 0.70
N GLN A 72 -9.91 -12.57 -0.11
CA GLN A 72 -8.87 -11.95 -0.92
C GLN A 72 -7.99 -11.01 -0.10
N ALA A 73 -8.57 -9.98 0.52
CA ALA A 73 -7.81 -8.96 1.24
C ALA A 73 -7.09 -9.51 2.47
N ASN A 74 -5.84 -9.14 2.62
CA ASN A 74 -4.98 -9.53 3.74
C ASN A 74 -4.27 -8.34 4.41
N GLY A 75 -4.76 -7.12 4.20
CA GLY A 75 -4.22 -5.89 4.81
C GLY A 75 -3.03 -5.26 4.09
N LEU A 76 -2.54 -5.87 3.00
CA LEU A 76 -1.48 -5.34 2.15
C LEU A 76 -2.06 -4.97 0.78
N CYS A 77 -1.73 -3.80 0.23
CA CYS A 77 -2.26 -3.41 -1.09
C CYS A 77 -1.77 -4.37 -2.20
N PHE A 78 -2.64 -4.67 -3.16
CA PHE A 78 -2.44 -5.62 -4.26
C PHE A 78 -2.23 -7.09 -3.85
N SER A 79 -2.02 -7.38 -2.58
CA SER A 79 -1.74 -8.71 -2.04
C SER A 79 -3.01 -9.52 -1.80
N VAL A 80 -2.92 -10.83 -1.99
CA VAL A 80 -3.97 -11.79 -1.61
C VAL A 80 -3.36 -12.93 -0.80
N ARG A 81 -4.19 -13.65 -0.04
CA ARG A 81 -3.76 -14.82 0.73
C ARG A 81 -3.27 -15.95 -0.18
N ASP A 82 -2.44 -16.82 0.39
CA ASP A 82 -2.06 -18.06 -0.26
C ASP A 82 -3.29 -18.89 -0.65
N GLY A 83 -3.23 -19.53 -1.82
CA GLY A 83 -4.32 -20.34 -2.36
C GLY A 83 -5.44 -19.54 -3.02
N VAL A 84 -5.45 -18.22 -2.92
CA VAL A 84 -6.41 -17.35 -3.61
C VAL A 84 -5.94 -17.10 -5.05
N ARG A 85 -6.89 -17.19 -6.00
CA ARG A 85 -6.61 -16.84 -7.40
C ARG A 85 -6.06 -15.41 -7.49
N LEU A 86 -4.95 -15.25 -8.22
CA LEU A 86 -4.33 -13.95 -8.43
C LEU A 86 -5.30 -12.97 -9.10
N PRO A 87 -5.56 -11.80 -8.48
CA PRO A 87 -6.35 -10.75 -9.11
C PRO A 87 -5.65 -10.20 -10.37
N PRO A 88 -6.41 -9.72 -11.36
CA PRO A 88 -5.85 -9.29 -12.65
C PRO A 88 -4.75 -8.22 -12.53
N SER A 89 -4.89 -7.27 -11.60
CA SER A 89 -3.85 -6.24 -11.38
C SER A 89 -2.55 -6.85 -10.86
N LEU A 90 -2.63 -7.82 -9.93
CA LEU A 90 -1.45 -8.51 -9.40
C LEU A 90 -0.77 -9.38 -10.47
N VAL A 91 -1.56 -10.05 -11.32
CA VAL A 91 -1.02 -10.76 -12.49
C VAL A 91 -0.21 -9.82 -13.37
N ASN A 92 -0.70 -8.62 -13.63
CA ASN A 92 0.00 -7.62 -14.45
C ASN A 92 1.26 -7.07 -13.75
N ILE A 93 1.22 -6.89 -12.44
CA ILE A 93 2.42 -6.54 -11.64
C ILE A 93 3.51 -7.60 -11.83
N PHE A 94 3.17 -8.89 -11.68
CA PHE A 94 4.13 -9.98 -11.85
C PHE A 94 4.63 -10.12 -13.30
N LYS A 95 3.77 -9.84 -14.30
CA LYS A 95 4.21 -9.77 -15.71
C LYS A 95 5.24 -8.68 -15.92
N GLU A 96 5.01 -7.48 -15.38
CA GLU A 96 5.97 -6.38 -15.47
C GLU A 96 7.29 -6.71 -14.77
N ILE A 97 7.27 -7.33 -13.58
CA ILE A 97 8.48 -7.79 -12.89
C ILE A 97 9.25 -8.81 -13.75
N LYS A 98 8.55 -9.74 -14.39
CA LYS A 98 9.17 -10.70 -15.30
C LYS A 98 9.82 -10.02 -16.51
N MET A 99 9.17 -9.03 -17.08
CA MET A 99 9.69 -8.27 -18.23
C MET A 99 10.87 -7.37 -17.85
N ASP A 100 10.80 -6.72 -16.68
CA ASP A 100 11.80 -5.77 -16.20
C ASP A 100 13.06 -6.45 -15.63
N LEU A 101 12.88 -7.51 -14.85
CA LEU A 101 13.93 -8.16 -14.06
C LEU A 101 14.24 -9.61 -14.49
N GLY A 102 13.46 -10.18 -15.40
CA GLY A 102 13.61 -11.60 -15.80
C GLY A 102 13.18 -12.62 -14.74
N LYS A 103 12.57 -12.17 -13.62
CA LYS A 103 12.17 -13.06 -12.53
C LYS A 103 10.93 -13.88 -12.89
N PRO A 104 10.83 -15.15 -12.44
CA PRO A 104 9.65 -15.96 -12.67
C PRO A 104 8.43 -15.39 -11.93
N ILE A 105 7.24 -15.62 -12.47
CA ILE A 105 5.98 -15.31 -11.78
C ILE A 105 5.87 -16.21 -10.57
N PRO A 106 5.69 -15.68 -9.33
CA PRO A 106 5.58 -16.51 -8.14
C PRO A 106 4.26 -17.28 -8.12
N ALA A 107 4.25 -18.41 -7.41
CA ALA A 107 3.06 -19.24 -7.24
C ALA A 107 2.06 -18.61 -6.25
N THR A 108 2.54 -17.79 -5.33
CA THR A 108 1.73 -17.10 -4.31
C THR A 108 1.46 -15.65 -4.68
N GLY A 109 0.26 -15.15 -4.29
CA GLY A 109 -0.10 -13.74 -4.36
C GLY A 109 0.12 -12.98 -3.05
N ASP A 110 0.66 -13.62 -2.01
CA ASP A 110 1.00 -12.93 -0.77
C ASP A 110 2.30 -12.14 -0.92
N LEU A 111 2.21 -10.82 -0.75
CA LEU A 111 3.33 -9.90 -0.90
C LEU A 111 4.02 -9.57 0.43
N GLU A 112 3.74 -10.31 1.51
CA GLU A 112 4.35 -10.09 2.82
C GLU A 112 5.88 -10.13 2.75
N ARG A 113 6.46 -10.97 1.88
CA ARG A 113 7.91 -11.01 1.63
C ARG A 113 8.49 -9.66 1.16
N TRP A 114 7.71 -8.82 0.45
CA TRP A 114 8.14 -7.49 0.09
C TRP A 114 8.05 -6.54 1.29
N ALA A 115 6.97 -6.65 2.07
CA ALA A 115 6.77 -5.81 3.26
C ALA A 115 7.94 -5.98 4.25
N HIS A 116 8.36 -7.20 4.52
CA HIS A 116 9.51 -7.50 5.39
C HIS A 116 10.87 -7.00 4.85
N GLN A 117 10.92 -6.61 3.58
CA GLN A 117 12.08 -5.95 2.98
C GLN A 117 11.98 -4.42 2.99
N GLY A 118 11.01 -3.83 3.68
CA GLY A 118 10.81 -2.38 3.75
C GLY A 118 9.96 -1.81 2.61
N VAL A 119 9.08 -2.63 2.01
CA VAL A 119 8.05 -2.14 1.08
C VAL A 119 6.74 -1.91 1.83
N LEU A 120 6.38 -0.67 2.08
CA LEU A 120 5.08 -0.34 2.66
C LEU A 120 4.00 -0.50 1.58
N LEU A 121 3.17 -1.54 1.73
CA LEU A 121 2.07 -1.86 0.82
C LEU A 121 0.76 -1.25 1.35
N LEU A 122 0.57 0.06 1.10
CA LEU A 122 -0.48 0.86 1.73
C LEU A 122 -1.68 1.07 0.80
N ASN A 123 -2.89 0.71 1.23
CA ASN A 123 -4.12 1.18 0.60
C ASN A 123 -4.48 2.58 1.13
N ALA A 124 -5.11 3.40 0.31
CA ALA A 124 -5.62 4.72 0.71
C ALA A 124 -6.79 4.61 1.69
N THR A 125 -7.68 3.61 1.50
CA THR A 125 -8.68 3.19 2.47
C THR A 125 -8.31 1.80 2.99
N LEU A 126 -8.34 1.59 4.31
CA LEU A 126 -7.86 0.34 4.89
C LEU A 126 -8.95 -0.72 5.06
N THR A 127 -10.20 -0.37 4.80
CA THR A 127 -11.36 -1.28 4.91
C THR A 127 -12.33 -1.09 3.75
N VAL A 128 -13.12 -2.13 3.45
CA VAL A 128 -14.15 -2.13 2.40
C VAL A 128 -15.25 -3.12 2.73
N ARG A 129 -16.52 -2.83 2.38
CA ARG A 129 -17.60 -3.82 2.45
C ARG A 129 -17.43 -4.91 1.40
N ALA A 130 -17.84 -6.12 1.72
CA ALA A 130 -17.93 -7.22 0.76
C ALA A 130 -18.71 -6.80 -0.50
N SER A 131 -18.16 -7.12 -1.67
CA SER A 131 -18.76 -6.84 -2.98
C SER A 131 -19.09 -5.37 -3.28
N SER A 132 -18.56 -4.41 -2.51
CA SER A 132 -18.87 -2.97 -2.63
C SER A 132 -17.62 -2.13 -2.68
N PRO A 133 -16.87 -2.10 -3.82
CA PRO A 133 -15.64 -1.33 -3.96
C PRO A 133 -15.90 0.16 -3.67
N GLY A 134 -14.96 0.80 -2.96
CA GLY A 134 -15.06 2.21 -2.59
C GLY A 134 -16.05 2.53 -1.47
N SER A 135 -16.70 1.55 -0.86
CA SER A 135 -17.78 1.74 0.14
C SER A 135 -17.34 2.50 1.39
N HIS A 136 -16.04 2.49 1.73
CA HIS A 136 -15.48 3.19 2.89
C HIS A 136 -14.67 4.45 2.52
N GLN A 137 -14.77 4.90 1.28
CA GLN A 137 -14.18 6.17 0.86
C GLN A 137 -14.84 7.35 1.59
N HIS A 138 -14.08 8.42 1.80
CA HIS A 138 -14.53 9.64 2.46
C HIS A 138 -15.01 9.48 3.91
N GLN A 139 -14.63 8.37 4.57
CA GLN A 139 -14.93 8.12 5.99
C GLN A 139 -13.77 8.51 6.92
N GLY A 140 -12.65 8.97 6.37
CA GLY A 140 -11.47 9.42 7.14
C GLY A 140 -10.21 8.60 6.90
N TRP A 141 -10.28 7.43 6.26
CA TRP A 141 -9.09 6.63 5.93
C TRP A 141 -8.10 7.41 5.08
N GLU A 142 -8.58 8.15 4.07
CA GLU A 142 -7.73 8.91 3.18
C GLU A 142 -6.94 9.99 3.92
N VAL A 143 -7.56 10.65 4.92
CA VAL A 143 -6.90 11.65 5.77
C VAL A 143 -5.79 10.99 6.61
N PHE A 144 -6.07 9.82 7.18
CA PHE A 144 -5.08 9.05 7.94
C PHE A 144 -3.90 8.62 7.06
N THR A 145 -4.16 8.06 5.89
CA THR A 145 -3.11 7.59 4.99
C THR A 145 -2.34 8.74 4.33
N ASP A 146 -2.95 9.92 4.14
CA ASP A 146 -2.22 11.14 3.77
C ASP A 146 -1.24 11.55 4.87
N ALA A 147 -1.65 11.49 6.14
CA ALA A 147 -0.77 11.76 7.27
C ALA A 147 0.41 10.76 7.33
N VAL A 148 0.17 9.49 7.03
CA VAL A 148 1.22 8.46 6.93
C VAL A 148 2.23 8.81 5.83
N ILE A 149 1.75 9.13 4.62
CA ILE A 149 2.61 9.50 3.49
C ILE A 149 3.41 10.77 3.82
N LYS A 150 2.76 11.77 4.42
CA LYS A 150 3.41 13.00 4.86
C LYS A 150 4.51 12.75 5.88
N LYS A 151 4.27 11.90 6.88
CA LYS A 151 5.30 11.52 7.87
C LYS A 151 6.51 10.87 7.22
N ILE A 152 6.33 9.95 6.28
CA ILE A 152 7.43 9.35 5.53
C ILE A 152 8.18 10.43 4.75
N SER A 153 7.45 11.30 4.04
CA SER A 153 8.06 12.35 3.23
C SER A 153 8.83 13.38 4.07
N ASP A 154 8.36 13.71 5.27
CA ASP A 154 9.01 14.70 6.11
C ASP A 154 10.21 14.15 6.88
N GLU A 155 10.09 12.92 7.42
CA GLU A 155 11.02 12.37 8.40
C GLU A 155 12.05 11.39 7.81
N LYS A 156 11.85 10.95 6.55
CA LYS A 156 12.81 10.06 5.87
C LYS A 156 13.45 10.73 4.67
N GLU A 157 14.48 10.07 4.15
CA GLU A 157 15.16 10.43 2.91
C GLU A 157 15.36 9.20 2.03
N ASN A 158 15.47 9.41 0.73
CA ASN A 158 15.78 8.37 -0.25
C ASN A 158 14.75 7.22 -0.28
N VAL A 159 13.48 7.49 0.02
CA VAL A 159 12.39 6.54 -0.17
C VAL A 159 11.93 6.58 -1.64
N VAL A 160 11.56 5.42 -2.18
CA VAL A 160 10.97 5.30 -3.52
C VAL A 160 9.46 5.18 -3.40
N PHE A 161 8.72 6.04 -4.08
CA PHE A 161 7.26 5.98 -4.14
C PHE A 161 6.83 5.48 -5.53
N LEU A 162 6.11 4.36 -5.57
CA LEU A 162 5.53 3.78 -6.78
C LEU A 162 4.04 4.14 -6.84
N LEU A 163 3.70 5.10 -7.71
CA LEU A 163 2.37 5.69 -7.83
C LEU A 163 1.71 5.24 -9.14
N TRP A 164 0.84 4.23 -9.04
CA TRP A 164 0.20 3.62 -10.19
C TRP A 164 -1.25 4.09 -10.36
N GLY A 165 -1.50 4.84 -11.43
CA GLY A 165 -2.79 5.43 -11.75
C GLY A 165 -3.04 6.80 -11.09
N ALA A 166 -4.01 7.53 -11.62
CA ALA A 166 -4.27 8.92 -11.24
C ALA A 166 -4.57 9.10 -9.74
N TYR A 167 -5.25 8.14 -9.12
CA TYR A 167 -5.59 8.21 -7.71
C TYR A 167 -4.34 8.20 -6.81
N ALA A 168 -3.43 7.24 -7.02
CA ALA A 168 -2.17 7.17 -6.28
C ALA A 168 -1.28 8.39 -6.56
N GLN A 169 -1.25 8.86 -7.82
CA GLN A 169 -0.48 10.05 -8.21
C GLN A 169 -0.97 11.30 -7.50
N LYS A 170 -2.29 11.48 -7.38
CA LYS A 170 -2.89 12.59 -6.62
C LYS A 170 -2.51 12.54 -5.14
N LYS A 171 -2.58 11.37 -4.50
CA LYS A 171 -2.10 11.20 -3.11
C LYS A 171 -0.61 11.52 -2.96
N GLY A 172 0.18 11.28 -3.99
CA GLY A 172 1.61 11.56 -4.00
C GLY A 172 2.00 13.03 -4.22
N GLU A 173 1.05 13.95 -4.41
CA GLU A 173 1.34 15.38 -4.58
C GLU A 173 1.99 16.02 -3.34
N ILE A 174 1.79 15.42 -2.16
CA ILE A 174 2.37 15.89 -0.89
C ILE A 174 3.80 15.41 -0.65
N ILE A 175 4.37 14.59 -1.54
CA ILE A 175 5.70 14.01 -1.38
C ILE A 175 6.78 15.00 -1.82
N ASP A 176 7.79 15.22 -0.97
CA ASP A 176 8.97 16.03 -1.31
C ASP A 176 9.87 15.29 -2.30
N ARG A 177 9.81 15.69 -3.57
CA ARG A 177 10.58 15.10 -4.68
C ARG A 177 12.08 15.46 -4.65
N ASN A 178 12.51 16.39 -3.80
CA ASN A 178 13.94 16.66 -3.59
C ASN A 178 14.57 15.61 -2.68
N LYS A 179 13.79 15.01 -1.78
CA LYS A 179 14.24 13.97 -0.85
C LYS A 179 14.01 12.55 -1.36
N HIS A 180 13.01 12.34 -2.20
CA HIS A 180 12.49 11.02 -2.56
C HIS A 180 12.41 10.82 -4.06
N LEU A 181 12.52 9.55 -4.50
CA LEU A 181 12.23 9.16 -5.88
C LEU A 181 10.74 8.87 -6.02
N VAL A 182 10.06 9.57 -6.93
CA VAL A 182 8.66 9.32 -7.26
C VAL A 182 8.56 8.79 -8.68
N LEU A 183 8.12 7.54 -8.84
CA LEU A 183 7.89 6.88 -10.11
C LEU A 183 6.38 6.75 -10.38
N MET A 184 5.93 7.24 -11.52
CA MET A 184 4.52 7.28 -11.88
C MET A 184 4.28 6.51 -13.19
N SER A 185 3.19 5.73 -13.23
CA SER A 185 2.70 5.05 -14.43
C SER A 185 1.18 4.91 -14.42
N ALA A 186 0.62 4.35 -15.50
CA ALA A 186 -0.76 3.90 -15.50
C ALA A 186 -0.98 2.82 -14.42
N HIS A 187 -2.25 2.59 -14.04
CA HIS A 187 -2.60 1.55 -13.07
C HIS A 187 -2.42 0.14 -13.68
N PRO A 188 -2.00 -0.88 -12.89
CA PRO A 188 -1.80 -2.25 -13.39
C PRO A 188 -3.08 -3.00 -13.74
N SER A 189 -4.27 -2.42 -13.61
CA SER A 189 -5.51 -3.08 -13.99
C SER A 189 -5.53 -3.40 -15.50
N PRO A 190 -6.26 -4.45 -15.93
CA PRO A 190 -6.40 -4.77 -17.36
C PRO A 190 -6.92 -3.62 -18.22
N PHE A 191 -7.68 -2.69 -17.62
CA PHE A 191 -8.23 -1.53 -18.33
C PHE A 191 -7.20 -0.46 -18.69
N SER A 192 -6.02 -0.49 -18.07
CA SER A 192 -5.02 0.57 -18.19
C SER A 192 -3.57 0.11 -18.28
N ALA A 193 -3.26 -1.15 -18.04
CA ALA A 193 -1.88 -1.64 -18.00
C ALA A 193 -1.12 -1.40 -19.31
N ASP A 194 -1.78 -1.56 -20.46
CA ASP A 194 -1.20 -1.30 -21.78
C ASP A 194 -0.99 0.20 -22.07
N ARG A 195 -1.51 1.09 -21.23
CA ARG A 195 -1.38 2.54 -21.39
C ARG A 195 -0.18 3.13 -20.65
N GLY A 196 0.84 2.29 -20.35
CA GLY A 196 2.10 2.74 -19.78
C GLY A 196 2.44 2.15 -18.40
N PHE A 197 1.74 1.11 -17.94
CA PHE A 197 2.21 0.30 -16.81
C PHE A 197 3.24 -0.73 -17.31
N PHE A 198 2.92 -1.49 -18.36
CA PHE A 198 3.88 -2.39 -18.96
C PHE A 198 5.04 -1.60 -19.60
N GLY A 199 6.26 -2.00 -19.28
CA GLY A 199 7.48 -1.32 -19.68
C GLY A 199 7.85 -0.08 -18.85
N CYS A 200 7.15 0.21 -17.75
CA CYS A 200 7.49 1.33 -16.85
C CYS A 200 8.83 1.11 -16.13
N LYS A 201 9.24 -0.16 -15.94
CA LYS A 201 10.51 -0.58 -15.32
C LYS A 201 10.69 0.01 -13.90
N HIS A 202 9.61 0.07 -13.15
CA HIS A 202 9.66 0.67 -11.81
C HIS A 202 10.47 -0.16 -10.84
N PHE A 203 10.52 -1.48 -11.00
CA PHE A 203 11.21 -2.40 -10.10
C PHE A 203 12.74 -2.27 -10.22
N SER A 204 13.27 -2.29 -11.46
CA SER A 204 14.69 -2.06 -11.71
C SER A 204 15.12 -0.64 -11.38
N LYS A 205 14.29 0.38 -11.69
CA LYS A 205 14.57 1.78 -11.35
C LYS A 205 14.61 2.00 -9.84
N ALA A 206 13.67 1.39 -9.08
CA ALA A 206 13.67 1.45 -7.63
C ALA A 206 14.96 0.86 -7.06
N ASN A 207 15.35 -0.34 -7.50
CA ASN A 207 16.57 -0.99 -7.05
C ASN A 207 17.83 -0.22 -7.44
N ALA A 208 17.89 0.32 -8.65
CA ALA A 208 19.02 1.17 -9.08
C ALA A 208 19.18 2.42 -8.20
N PHE A 209 18.06 3.06 -7.83
CA PHE A 209 18.08 4.20 -6.93
C PHE A 209 18.52 3.82 -5.51
N LEU A 210 17.94 2.75 -4.93
CA LEU A 210 18.31 2.27 -3.61
C LEU A 210 19.81 1.94 -3.54
N LYS A 211 20.32 1.21 -4.53
CA LYS A 211 21.74 0.87 -4.65
C LYS A 211 22.62 2.10 -4.74
N ALA A 212 22.25 3.10 -5.55
CA ALA A 212 22.99 4.36 -5.68
C ALA A 212 23.04 5.17 -4.38
N LYS A 213 22.07 4.94 -3.47
CA LYS A 213 22.02 5.54 -2.12
C LYS A 213 22.65 4.67 -1.04
N GLY A 214 23.29 3.56 -1.38
CA GLY A 214 23.87 2.62 -0.43
C GLY A 214 22.84 1.83 0.39
N LEU A 215 21.61 1.78 -0.09
CA LEU A 215 20.50 1.05 0.54
C LEU A 215 20.36 -0.35 -0.09
N GLN A 216 19.84 -1.30 0.68
CA GLN A 216 19.59 -2.65 0.19
C GLN A 216 18.50 -2.65 -0.88
N GLU A 217 18.75 -3.30 -2.00
CA GLU A 217 17.77 -3.56 -3.07
C GLU A 217 16.64 -4.45 -2.57
N ILE A 218 15.48 -4.38 -3.24
CA ILE A 218 14.33 -5.24 -2.96
C ILE A 218 14.40 -6.49 -3.85
N ASP A 219 14.22 -7.64 -3.25
CA ASP A 219 14.01 -8.90 -3.97
C ASP A 219 12.53 -9.02 -4.33
N TRP A 220 12.18 -8.48 -5.48
CA TRP A 220 10.81 -8.43 -6.01
C TRP A 220 10.22 -9.80 -6.33
#